data_a6c2375a5e5accf0c117765de67b4353
#
_entry.id   a6c2375a5e5accf0c117765de67b4353
#
_cell.length_a   1.000
_cell.length_b   1.000
_cell.length_c   1.000
_cell.angle_alpha   90.00
_cell.angle_beta   90.00
_cell.angle_gamma   90.00
#
_symmetry.space_group_name_H-M   'P 1'
#
loop_
_entity.id
_entity.type
_entity.pdbx_description
1 polymer ?
#
loop_
_entity_poly.entity_id
_entity_poly.type
_entity_poly.pdbx_seq_one_letter_code
_entity_poly.pdbx_strand_id
1 'polypeptide(L)'
;VAEKLEWEKQIQAAVKREHRFGVSVRNKRGKCFIQRYYKDIDKKYSATIPINWENGQLLPILNAVNEIIKIQNKSGCNLKEAVQILYPNDENEVSTNWEYLRDEYKKYKQETKNIKDSTWEGVYQVTLKRIIKMMGENDAPVTGKGILERLQFNDDGSLTVSVGRVKRIETGKSFLEFCVVKKGIDERFLPPPQTIIKELKAVGVKKTKSKNSGKAARIEDDQLLKVLDSFADNSVGKSWRLAFGLLICYGCRPVELRYARPKDNLLVIDYEKVSSKGSTEAREAEPLSPAARPYLHEELLLELSSGSTALPPLGNNDRNAARSLIRALQRKSTNSYWSVLEQEAAAVGQKISCYSLRHSYVYRGAVLGDLSADFLRESLGHSLATHMKSYRDFYLGKEKKARFEEARRKLSLESYKL
;
A
#
# COMPACT_ATOMS: atom_id res chain seq x y z
N VAL A 1 44.34 -42.64 -24.07
CA VAL A 1 44.38 -41.31 -23.45
C VAL A 1 44.81 -40.33 -24.54
N ALA A 2 43.99 -39.39 -24.94
CA ALA A 2 44.34 -38.41 -25.96
C ALA A 2 45.54 -37.59 -25.47
N GLU A 3 46.52 -37.44 -26.35
CA GLU A 3 47.74 -36.70 -26.04
C GLU A 3 47.40 -35.22 -25.82
N LYS A 4 47.83 -34.64 -24.67
CA LYS A 4 47.55 -33.26 -24.34
C LYS A 4 48.36 -32.34 -25.27
N LEU A 5 47.71 -31.33 -25.77
CA LEU A 5 48.33 -30.28 -26.58
C LEU A 5 49.38 -29.51 -25.76
N GLU A 6 50.41 -29.01 -26.41
CA GLU A 6 51.54 -28.36 -25.74
C GLU A 6 51.12 -27.13 -24.90
N TRP A 7 50.20 -26.32 -25.40
CA TRP A 7 49.69 -25.18 -24.66
C TRP A 7 48.86 -25.60 -23.42
N GLU A 8 48.20 -26.76 -23.42
CA GLU A 8 47.47 -27.30 -22.25
C GLU A 8 48.47 -27.69 -21.14
N LYS A 9 49.62 -28.30 -21.54
CA LYS A 9 50.69 -28.64 -20.61
C LYS A 9 51.30 -27.37 -19.99
N GLN A 10 51.44 -26.31 -20.81
CA GLN A 10 51.96 -25.00 -20.34
C GLN A 10 51.02 -24.36 -19.31
N ILE A 11 49.72 -24.33 -19.54
CA ILE A 11 48.71 -23.82 -18.57
C ILE A 11 48.80 -24.61 -17.26
N GLN A 12 48.78 -25.94 -17.34
CA GLN A 12 48.84 -26.81 -16.16
C GLN A 12 50.15 -26.64 -15.38
N ALA A 13 51.27 -26.54 -16.09
CA ALA A 13 52.60 -26.32 -15.49
C ALA A 13 52.71 -24.96 -14.81
N ALA A 14 52.16 -23.90 -15.41
CA ALA A 14 52.16 -22.56 -14.84
C ALA A 14 51.37 -22.51 -13.52
N VAL A 15 50.12 -23.04 -13.51
CA VAL A 15 49.27 -23.10 -12.29
C VAL A 15 49.96 -23.95 -11.20
N LYS A 16 50.56 -25.10 -11.56
CA LYS A 16 51.29 -25.97 -10.61
C LYS A 16 52.54 -25.30 -10.03
N ARG A 17 53.26 -24.52 -10.82
CA ARG A 17 54.46 -23.78 -10.40
C ARG A 17 54.08 -22.69 -9.38
N GLU A 18 53.00 -21.97 -9.60
CA GLU A 18 52.63 -20.83 -8.77
C GLU A 18 51.94 -21.26 -7.46
N HIS A 19 51.12 -22.32 -7.49
CA HIS A 19 50.38 -22.79 -6.32
C HIS A 19 50.90 -24.08 -5.68
N ARG A 20 52.11 -24.48 -5.98
CA ARG A 20 52.95 -25.62 -5.57
C ARG A 20 52.27 -26.94 -5.19
N PHE A 21 51.24 -26.93 -4.35
CA PHE A 21 50.51 -28.13 -3.93
C PHE A 21 48.99 -27.88 -3.87
N GLY A 22 48.26 -28.86 -4.36
CA GLY A 22 46.81 -28.94 -4.16
C GLY A 22 45.95 -28.26 -5.19
N VAL A 23 46.45 -27.38 -6.06
CA VAL A 23 45.65 -26.72 -7.11
C VAL A 23 45.97 -27.30 -8.49
N SER A 24 44.99 -27.64 -9.27
CA SER A 24 45.14 -28.12 -10.65
C SER A 24 43.99 -27.59 -11.53
N VAL A 25 44.27 -27.46 -12.83
CA VAL A 25 43.29 -27.06 -13.83
C VAL A 25 43.28 -28.05 -15.00
N ARG A 26 42.11 -28.23 -15.62
CA ARG A 26 41.92 -29.09 -16.79
C ARG A 26 40.75 -28.65 -17.63
N ASN A 27 40.66 -29.17 -18.83
CA ASN A 27 39.44 -29.05 -19.66
C ASN A 27 38.27 -29.84 -19.09
N LYS A 28 37.13 -29.21 -19.02
CA LYS A 28 35.84 -29.88 -18.78
C LYS A 28 34.78 -29.20 -19.64
N ARG A 29 34.37 -29.90 -20.72
CA ARG A 29 33.34 -29.39 -21.66
C ARG A 29 33.69 -28.01 -22.26
N GLY A 30 34.96 -27.82 -22.66
CA GLY A 30 35.42 -26.56 -23.27
C GLY A 30 35.68 -25.40 -22.31
N LYS A 31 35.51 -25.60 -21.02
CA LYS A 31 35.77 -24.57 -19.98
C LYS A 31 36.94 -24.99 -19.06
N CYS A 32 37.57 -24.01 -18.42
CA CYS A 32 38.58 -24.24 -17.39
C CYS A 32 37.93 -24.83 -16.13
N PHE A 33 38.38 -25.99 -15.71
CA PHE A 33 37.93 -26.66 -14.51
C PHE A 33 39.02 -26.67 -13.47
N ILE A 34 38.84 -25.96 -12.34
CA ILE A 34 39.78 -25.89 -11.22
C ILE A 34 39.46 -26.96 -10.18
N GLN A 35 40.48 -27.58 -9.63
CA GLN A 35 40.41 -28.46 -8.48
C GLN A 35 41.42 -28.02 -7.41
N ARG A 36 41.00 -28.04 -6.14
CA ARG A 36 41.86 -27.80 -4.99
C ARG A 36 41.73 -28.97 -4.01
N TYR A 37 42.86 -29.52 -3.61
CA TYR A 37 42.98 -30.56 -2.59
C TYR A 37 43.35 -29.92 -1.26
N TYR A 38 42.60 -30.22 -0.22
CA TYR A 38 42.79 -29.75 1.14
C TYR A 38 43.37 -30.92 1.95
N LYS A 39 44.66 -30.87 2.26
CA LYS A 39 45.38 -31.95 2.92
C LYS A 39 44.88 -32.20 4.33
N ASP A 40 44.49 -31.14 5.04
CA ASP A 40 44.05 -31.18 6.44
C ASP A 40 42.74 -31.97 6.67
N ILE A 41 41.89 -32.03 5.65
CA ILE A 41 40.60 -32.70 5.70
C ILE A 41 40.46 -33.84 4.69
N ASP A 42 41.53 -34.15 3.99
CA ASP A 42 41.62 -35.19 2.90
C ASP A 42 40.47 -35.07 1.87
N LYS A 43 40.15 -33.85 1.46
CA LYS A 43 39.05 -33.61 0.50
C LYS A 43 39.46 -32.81 -0.70
N LYS A 44 38.86 -33.14 -1.85
CA LYS A 44 39.00 -32.39 -3.10
C LYS A 44 37.70 -31.60 -3.36
N TYR A 45 37.83 -30.30 -3.59
CA TYR A 45 36.75 -29.48 -4.10
C TYR A 45 37.08 -29.04 -5.53
N SER A 46 36.04 -28.80 -6.30
CA SER A 46 36.21 -28.40 -7.70
C SER A 46 35.12 -27.41 -8.12
N ALA A 47 35.48 -26.55 -9.08
CA ALA A 47 34.59 -25.58 -9.69
C ALA A 47 34.94 -25.39 -11.17
N THR A 48 34.00 -24.87 -11.96
CA THR A 48 34.23 -24.46 -13.35
C THR A 48 34.43 -22.94 -13.37
N ILE A 49 35.55 -22.50 -13.95
CA ILE A 49 35.83 -21.08 -14.22
C ILE A 49 35.24 -20.78 -15.61
N PRO A 50 34.49 -19.67 -15.81
CA PRO A 50 33.81 -19.36 -17.08
C PRO A 50 34.77 -18.84 -18.17
N ILE A 51 36.01 -19.36 -18.19
CA ILE A 51 37.04 -19.07 -19.20
C ILE A 51 37.13 -20.28 -20.15
N ASN A 52 37.13 -20.05 -21.46
CA ASN A 52 37.29 -21.09 -22.44
C ASN A 52 38.66 -21.80 -22.28
N TRP A 53 38.65 -23.12 -22.46
CA TRP A 53 39.90 -23.91 -22.44
C TRP A 53 40.44 -23.98 -23.86
N GLU A 54 41.21 -22.97 -24.26
CA GLU A 54 41.77 -22.82 -25.61
C GLU A 54 43.15 -22.18 -25.60
N ASN A 55 43.85 -22.24 -26.72
CA ASN A 55 45.18 -21.64 -26.85
C ASN A 55 45.08 -20.11 -26.66
N GLY A 56 46.09 -19.53 -25.98
CA GLY A 56 46.13 -18.09 -25.67
C GLY A 56 45.49 -17.72 -24.31
N GLN A 57 44.82 -18.66 -23.62
CA GLN A 57 44.16 -18.38 -22.33
C GLN A 57 45.04 -18.59 -21.09
N LEU A 58 46.37 -18.74 -21.27
CA LEU A 58 47.33 -18.96 -20.17
C LEU A 58 47.21 -17.86 -19.09
N LEU A 59 47.36 -16.59 -19.45
CA LEU A 59 47.32 -15.46 -18.51
C LEU A 59 45.94 -15.25 -17.90
N PRO A 60 44.84 -15.23 -18.66
CA PRO A 60 43.50 -15.18 -18.10
C PRO A 60 43.22 -16.28 -17.07
N ILE A 61 43.56 -17.52 -17.35
CA ILE A 61 43.36 -18.65 -16.43
C ILE A 61 44.23 -18.52 -15.19
N LEU A 62 45.50 -18.14 -15.33
CA LEU A 62 46.42 -17.99 -14.20
C LEU A 62 45.96 -16.88 -13.25
N ASN A 63 45.59 -15.72 -13.80
CA ASN A 63 45.05 -14.60 -13.03
C ASN A 63 43.76 -14.98 -12.30
N ALA A 64 42.85 -15.68 -12.97
CA ALA A 64 41.61 -16.14 -12.36
C ALA A 64 41.88 -17.10 -11.18
N VAL A 65 42.78 -18.06 -11.35
CA VAL A 65 43.16 -18.99 -10.29
C VAL A 65 43.78 -18.24 -9.10
N ASN A 66 44.60 -17.25 -9.34
CA ASN A 66 45.25 -16.42 -8.29
C ASN A 66 44.19 -15.66 -7.48
N GLU A 67 43.29 -14.98 -8.14
CA GLU A 67 42.21 -14.23 -7.45
C GLU A 67 41.25 -15.16 -6.71
N ILE A 68 40.89 -16.32 -7.27
CA ILE A 68 40.06 -17.32 -6.58
C ILE A 68 40.74 -17.78 -5.27
N ILE A 69 42.02 -18.11 -5.31
CA ILE A 69 42.78 -18.56 -4.12
C ILE A 69 42.88 -17.41 -3.09
N LYS A 70 43.11 -16.18 -3.55
CA LYS A 70 43.16 -14.99 -2.70
C LYS A 70 41.83 -14.73 -2.00
N ILE A 71 40.69 -14.85 -2.72
CA ILE A 71 39.32 -14.73 -2.16
C ILE A 71 39.11 -15.82 -1.09
N GLN A 72 39.44 -17.08 -1.40
CA GLN A 72 39.35 -18.19 -0.42
C GLN A 72 40.14 -17.92 0.86
N ASN A 73 41.39 -17.49 0.71
CA ASN A 73 42.29 -17.24 1.85
C ASN A 73 41.81 -16.04 2.71
N LYS A 74 41.14 -15.05 2.08
CA LYS A 74 40.63 -13.86 2.78
C LYS A 74 39.27 -14.09 3.46
N SER A 75 38.38 -14.83 2.81
CA SER A 75 36.96 -14.98 3.27
C SER A 75 36.66 -16.33 3.93
N GLY A 76 37.57 -17.31 3.85
CA GLY A 76 37.34 -18.68 4.33
C GLY A 76 36.26 -19.46 3.56
N CYS A 77 35.79 -18.93 2.42
CA CYS A 77 34.77 -19.55 1.62
C CYS A 77 35.25 -20.79 0.85
N ASN A 78 34.35 -21.64 0.40
CA ASN A 78 34.68 -22.79 -0.42
C ASN A 78 35.06 -22.41 -1.86
N LEU A 79 35.62 -23.38 -2.63
CA LEU A 79 36.13 -23.12 -3.98
C LEU A 79 35.02 -22.66 -4.96
N LYS A 80 33.80 -23.18 -4.82
CA LYS A 80 32.68 -22.77 -5.67
C LYS A 80 32.20 -21.34 -5.35
N GLU A 81 32.15 -21.00 -4.08
CA GLU A 81 31.79 -19.65 -3.62
C GLU A 81 32.84 -18.63 -4.07
N ALA A 82 34.14 -18.97 -4.00
CA ALA A 82 35.21 -18.08 -4.47
C ALA A 82 35.14 -17.83 -5.98
N VAL A 83 34.86 -18.87 -6.77
CA VAL A 83 34.61 -18.71 -8.22
C VAL A 83 33.39 -17.83 -8.46
N GLN A 84 32.37 -18.00 -7.70
CA GLN A 84 31.10 -17.24 -7.82
C GLN A 84 31.26 -15.77 -7.42
N ILE A 85 32.14 -15.47 -6.46
CA ILE A 85 32.52 -14.10 -6.09
C ILE A 85 33.31 -13.43 -7.21
N LEU A 86 34.27 -14.15 -7.83
CA LEU A 86 35.08 -13.60 -8.91
C LEU A 86 34.36 -13.50 -10.24
N TYR A 87 33.49 -14.47 -10.51
CA TYR A 87 32.64 -14.54 -11.70
C TYR A 87 31.21 -14.72 -11.26
N PRO A 88 30.51 -13.64 -10.92
CA PRO A 88 29.08 -13.68 -10.69
C PRO A 88 28.42 -14.13 -12.00
N ASN A 89 27.95 -15.37 -12.03
CA ASN A 89 27.46 -16.01 -13.25
C ASN A 89 26.22 -15.35 -13.80
N ASP A 90 26.20 -15.10 -15.10
CA ASP A 90 24.99 -14.91 -15.92
C ASP A 90 24.14 -16.21 -16.06
N GLU A 91 24.60 -17.38 -15.60
CA GLU A 91 23.92 -18.69 -15.78
C GLU A 91 23.69 -19.53 -14.50
N ASN A 92 24.17 -19.08 -13.34
CA ASN A 92 23.63 -19.56 -12.08
C ASN A 92 22.88 -18.37 -11.47
N GLU A 93 21.60 -18.25 -11.75
CA GLU A 93 20.71 -17.55 -10.85
C GLU A 93 21.01 -18.07 -9.43
N VAL A 94 21.74 -17.29 -8.64
CA VAL A 94 21.50 -17.29 -7.21
C VAL A 94 20.03 -16.97 -7.13
N SER A 95 19.20 -17.98 -6.92
CA SER A 95 17.77 -17.80 -6.89
C SER A 95 17.52 -16.71 -5.85
N THR A 96 17.25 -15.50 -6.34
CA THR A 96 17.07 -14.32 -5.49
C THR A 96 16.00 -14.72 -4.49
N ASN A 97 16.36 -14.82 -3.23
CA ASN A 97 15.39 -15.21 -2.20
C ASN A 97 14.40 -14.06 -1.97
N TRP A 98 13.38 -14.01 -2.82
CA TRP A 98 12.35 -12.99 -2.80
C TRP A 98 11.55 -12.94 -1.51
N GLU A 99 11.45 -14.07 -0.78
CA GLU A 99 10.80 -14.13 0.52
C GLU A 99 11.63 -13.41 1.58
N TYR A 100 12.93 -13.68 1.62
CA TYR A 100 13.87 -12.96 2.48
C TYR A 100 13.84 -11.45 2.19
N LEU A 101 13.88 -11.07 0.92
CA LEU A 101 13.83 -9.65 0.53
C LEU A 101 12.52 -8.96 0.94
N ARG A 102 11.38 -9.69 0.88
CA ARG A 102 10.09 -9.19 1.39
C ARG A 102 10.17 -8.89 2.89
N ASP A 103 10.74 -9.80 3.66
CA ASP A 103 10.79 -9.67 5.11
C ASP A 103 11.75 -8.54 5.54
N GLU A 104 12.88 -8.40 4.87
CA GLU A 104 13.79 -7.28 5.03
C GLU A 104 13.15 -5.94 4.63
N TYR A 105 12.36 -5.93 3.56
CA TYR A 105 11.61 -4.74 3.16
C TYR A 105 10.52 -4.37 4.17
N LYS A 106 9.89 -5.36 4.84
CA LYS A 106 8.95 -5.10 5.94
C LYS A 106 9.65 -4.35 7.06
N LYS A 107 10.78 -4.86 7.55
CA LYS A 107 11.59 -4.22 8.60
C LYS A 107 11.97 -2.79 8.21
N TYR A 108 12.54 -2.62 7.01
CA TYR A 108 12.91 -1.31 6.49
C TYR A 108 11.74 -0.32 6.47
N LYS A 109 10.55 -0.76 6.04
CA LYS A 109 9.35 0.10 5.99
C LYS A 109 8.81 0.42 7.38
N GLN A 110 8.90 -0.50 8.32
CA GLN A 110 8.50 -0.26 9.72
C GLN A 110 9.44 0.72 10.39
N GLU A 111 10.75 0.56 10.24
CA GLU A 111 11.77 1.44 10.82
C GLU A 111 11.77 2.84 10.21
N THR A 112 11.74 2.96 8.87
CA THR A 112 11.91 4.26 8.20
C THR A 112 10.61 5.03 7.97
N LYS A 113 9.45 4.36 7.96
CA LYS A 113 8.14 4.96 7.63
C LYS A 113 7.07 4.69 8.69
N ASN A 114 7.43 4.05 9.78
CA ASN A 114 6.52 3.68 10.88
C ASN A 114 5.21 3.03 10.37
N ILE A 115 5.33 2.08 9.43
CA ILE A 115 4.17 1.45 8.81
C ILE A 115 3.58 0.41 9.77
N LYS A 116 2.30 0.59 10.13
CA LYS A 116 1.53 -0.36 10.95
C LYS A 116 1.38 -1.71 10.22
N ASP A 117 1.39 -2.83 10.96
CA ASP A 117 1.18 -4.18 10.40
C ASP A 117 -0.08 -4.26 9.55
N SER A 118 -1.16 -3.62 9.98
CA SER A 118 -2.39 -3.54 9.21
C SER A 118 -2.21 -2.88 7.84
N THR A 119 -1.32 -1.90 7.67
CA THR A 119 -1.00 -1.31 6.38
C THR A 119 -0.11 -2.24 5.55
N TRP A 120 0.85 -2.90 6.21
CA TRP A 120 1.68 -3.90 5.58
C TRP A 120 0.84 -5.01 4.93
N GLU A 121 -0.02 -5.66 5.72
CA GLU A 121 -0.86 -6.76 5.27
C GLU A 121 -1.80 -6.41 4.11
N GLY A 122 -2.43 -5.24 4.17
CA GLY A 122 -3.47 -4.90 3.19
C GLY A 122 -2.98 -4.13 1.96
N VAL A 123 -1.74 -3.64 1.94
CA VAL A 123 -1.20 -2.87 0.81
C VAL A 123 0.04 -3.54 0.26
N TYR A 124 1.06 -3.74 1.09
CA TYR A 124 2.35 -4.23 0.65
C TYR A 124 2.36 -5.74 0.42
N GLN A 125 1.98 -6.51 1.42
CA GLN A 125 2.06 -7.97 1.39
C GLN A 125 1.30 -8.60 0.22
N VAL A 126 0.13 -8.06 -0.13
CA VAL A 126 -0.66 -8.57 -1.26
C VAL A 126 0.11 -8.44 -2.57
N THR A 127 0.78 -7.31 -2.80
CA THR A 127 1.58 -7.09 -4.01
C THR A 127 2.85 -7.94 -3.99
N LEU A 128 3.54 -8.02 -2.85
CA LEU A 128 4.79 -8.75 -2.73
C LEU A 128 4.61 -10.26 -2.85
N LYS A 129 3.54 -10.83 -2.26
CA LYS A 129 3.18 -12.24 -2.48
C LYS A 129 3.00 -12.55 -3.96
N ARG A 130 2.44 -11.59 -4.72
CA ARG A 130 2.27 -11.72 -6.17
C ARG A 130 3.60 -11.71 -6.91
N ILE A 131 4.52 -10.82 -6.55
CA ILE A 131 5.88 -10.79 -7.11
C ILE A 131 6.58 -12.12 -6.81
N ILE A 132 6.55 -12.58 -5.57
CA ILE A 132 7.20 -13.83 -5.17
C ILE A 132 6.65 -15.02 -5.97
N LYS A 133 5.31 -15.10 -6.11
CA LYS A 133 4.66 -16.15 -6.90
C LYS A 133 5.16 -16.13 -8.34
N MET A 134 5.10 -14.97 -9.02
CA MET A 134 5.53 -14.87 -10.43
C MET A 134 7.02 -15.12 -10.63
N MET A 135 7.86 -14.82 -9.64
CA MET A 135 9.29 -15.11 -9.69
C MET A 135 9.63 -16.59 -9.47
N GLY A 136 8.68 -17.39 -9.01
CA GLY A 136 8.77 -18.86 -8.94
C GLY A 136 8.20 -19.60 -10.16
N GLU A 137 7.66 -18.89 -11.15
CA GLU A 137 7.09 -19.47 -12.36
C GLU A 137 8.17 -19.71 -13.43
N ASN A 138 7.95 -20.68 -14.33
CA ASN A 138 8.91 -21.01 -15.40
C ASN A 138 9.16 -19.85 -16.39
N ASP A 139 8.17 -18.97 -16.54
CA ASP A 139 8.20 -17.78 -17.40
C ASP A 139 8.38 -16.50 -16.58
N ALA A 140 9.08 -16.60 -15.44
CA ALA A 140 9.34 -15.46 -14.54
C ALA A 140 9.92 -14.25 -15.29
N PRO A 141 9.50 -13.02 -14.97
CA PRO A 141 10.04 -11.82 -15.59
C PRO A 141 11.53 -11.66 -15.27
N VAL A 142 12.34 -11.42 -16.28
CA VAL A 142 13.81 -11.26 -16.15
C VAL A 142 14.24 -9.82 -15.85
N THR A 143 13.31 -8.85 -15.80
CA THR A 143 13.61 -7.43 -15.54
C THR A 143 12.60 -6.79 -14.60
N GLY A 144 13.00 -5.71 -13.92
CA GLY A 144 12.10 -4.91 -13.11
C GLY A 144 10.92 -4.33 -13.90
N LYS A 145 11.12 -3.95 -15.18
CA LYS A 145 10.05 -3.54 -16.08
C LYS A 145 9.03 -4.67 -16.28
N GLY A 146 9.48 -5.88 -16.58
CA GLY A 146 8.61 -7.05 -16.79
C GLY A 146 7.78 -7.40 -15.55
N ILE A 147 8.37 -7.30 -14.35
CA ILE A 147 7.64 -7.46 -13.09
C ILE A 147 6.49 -6.44 -12.98
N LEU A 148 6.77 -5.15 -13.24
CA LEU A 148 5.75 -4.11 -13.14
C LEU A 148 4.67 -4.23 -14.24
N GLU A 149 5.02 -4.71 -15.43
CA GLU A 149 4.07 -5.03 -16.50
C GLU A 149 3.08 -6.12 -16.08
N ARG A 150 3.57 -7.21 -15.51
CA ARG A 150 2.71 -8.28 -14.99
C ARG A 150 1.82 -7.86 -13.82
N LEU A 151 2.28 -6.93 -12.98
CA LEU A 151 1.48 -6.41 -11.87
C LEU A 151 0.22 -5.63 -12.31
N GLN A 152 0.12 -5.27 -13.58
CA GLN A 152 -1.08 -4.62 -14.13
C GLN A 152 -2.28 -5.57 -14.19
N PHE A 153 -2.05 -6.87 -14.27
CA PHE A 153 -3.08 -7.87 -14.48
C PHE A 153 -3.44 -8.63 -13.21
N ASN A 154 -4.62 -9.21 -13.16
CA ASN A 154 -5.07 -10.17 -12.16
C ASN A 154 -4.58 -11.58 -12.53
N ASP A 155 -4.79 -12.57 -11.65
CA ASP A 155 -4.38 -13.96 -11.90
C ASP A 155 -5.16 -14.61 -13.04
N ASP A 156 -6.34 -14.11 -13.37
CA ASP A 156 -7.17 -14.50 -14.50
C ASP A 156 -6.79 -13.82 -15.83
N GLY A 157 -5.69 -13.05 -15.85
CA GLY A 157 -5.24 -12.27 -17.00
C GLY A 157 -6.03 -10.98 -17.26
N SER A 158 -7.07 -10.68 -16.48
CA SER A 158 -7.81 -9.43 -16.61
C SER A 158 -7.02 -8.23 -16.12
N LEU A 159 -7.22 -7.07 -16.73
CA LEU A 159 -6.59 -5.82 -16.31
C LEU A 159 -7.14 -5.39 -14.94
N THR A 160 -6.26 -5.17 -13.97
CA THR A 160 -6.64 -4.68 -12.64
C THR A 160 -7.28 -3.30 -12.73
N VAL A 161 -8.32 -3.04 -11.93
CA VAL A 161 -8.93 -1.71 -11.83
C VAL A 161 -7.89 -0.63 -11.53
N SER A 162 -8.05 0.56 -12.11
CA SER A 162 -7.04 1.62 -12.15
C SER A 162 -6.42 1.96 -10.79
N VAL A 163 -7.22 2.09 -9.73
CA VAL A 163 -6.75 2.41 -8.36
C VAL A 163 -5.91 1.28 -7.79
N GLY A 164 -6.32 0.02 -7.99
CA GLY A 164 -5.58 -1.16 -7.55
C GLY A 164 -4.24 -1.29 -8.29
N ARG A 165 -4.27 -1.08 -9.62
CA ARG A 165 -3.08 -1.10 -10.47
C ARG A 165 -2.04 -0.07 -10.07
N VAL A 166 -2.44 1.19 -9.88
CA VAL A 166 -1.54 2.26 -9.44
C VAL A 166 -0.85 1.87 -8.12
N LYS A 167 -1.60 1.34 -7.15
CA LYS A 167 -1.02 0.88 -5.88
C LYS A 167 -0.05 -0.28 -6.06
N ARG A 168 -0.39 -1.28 -6.88
CA ARG A 168 0.49 -2.44 -7.15
C ARG A 168 1.80 -1.99 -7.79
N ILE A 169 1.73 -1.13 -8.82
CA ILE A 169 2.92 -0.61 -9.52
C ILE A 169 3.80 0.21 -8.57
N GLU A 170 3.23 1.10 -7.75
CA GLU A 170 4.00 1.89 -6.78
C GLU A 170 4.66 1.02 -5.71
N THR A 171 3.94 0.02 -5.21
CA THR A 171 4.49 -0.93 -4.24
C THR A 171 5.61 -1.76 -4.86
N GLY A 172 5.40 -2.32 -6.05
CA GLY A 172 6.40 -3.08 -6.78
C GLY A 172 7.64 -2.24 -7.09
N LYS A 173 7.46 -1.01 -7.62
CA LYS A 173 8.55 -0.06 -7.85
C LYS A 173 9.40 0.14 -6.59
N SER A 174 8.77 0.52 -5.49
CA SER A 174 9.47 0.83 -4.24
C SER A 174 10.16 -0.40 -3.63
N PHE A 175 9.63 -1.59 -3.84
CA PHE A 175 10.25 -2.85 -3.43
C PHE A 175 11.48 -3.16 -4.28
N LEU A 176 11.39 -3.09 -5.60
CA LEU A 176 12.50 -3.35 -6.50
C LEU A 176 13.65 -2.35 -6.30
N GLU A 177 13.35 -1.06 -6.11
CA GLU A 177 14.34 -0.05 -5.73
C GLU A 177 15.07 -0.44 -4.44
N PHE A 178 14.36 -0.90 -3.42
CA PHE A 178 14.94 -1.38 -2.18
C PHE A 178 15.84 -2.62 -2.42
N CYS A 179 15.35 -3.59 -3.19
CA CYS A 179 16.10 -4.82 -3.46
C CYS A 179 17.42 -4.55 -4.16
N VAL A 180 17.42 -3.69 -5.18
CA VAL A 180 18.66 -3.37 -5.91
C VAL A 180 19.54 -2.42 -5.11
N VAL A 181 19.02 -1.28 -4.67
CA VAL A 181 19.83 -0.21 -4.06
C VAL A 181 20.30 -0.55 -2.63
N LYS A 182 19.48 -1.26 -1.85
CA LYS A 182 19.79 -1.55 -0.43
C LYS A 182 20.27 -2.98 -0.20
N LYS A 183 19.88 -3.92 -1.05
CA LYS A 183 20.23 -5.34 -0.89
C LYS A 183 21.17 -5.86 -1.97
N GLY A 184 21.48 -5.04 -3.00
CA GLY A 184 22.50 -5.35 -4.00
C GLY A 184 22.14 -6.50 -4.93
N ILE A 185 20.83 -6.76 -5.18
CA ILE A 185 20.47 -7.71 -6.23
C ILE A 185 20.77 -7.11 -7.61
N ASP A 186 20.76 -7.93 -8.62
CA ASP A 186 21.05 -7.57 -10.00
C ASP A 186 20.30 -6.32 -10.48
N GLU A 187 21.02 -5.38 -11.10
CA GLU A 187 20.49 -4.10 -11.60
C GLU A 187 19.42 -4.26 -12.67
N ARG A 188 19.33 -5.41 -13.36
CA ARG A 188 18.25 -5.70 -14.30
C ARG A 188 16.86 -5.59 -13.67
N PHE A 189 16.76 -5.72 -12.33
CA PHE A 189 15.53 -5.55 -11.56
C PHE A 189 15.24 -4.11 -11.14
N LEU A 190 16.08 -3.13 -11.49
CA LEU A 190 15.73 -1.73 -11.29
C LEU A 190 14.42 -1.38 -12.00
N PRO A 191 13.54 -0.61 -11.34
CA PRO A 191 12.34 -0.11 -11.99
C PRO A 191 12.70 0.73 -13.22
N PRO A 192 11.87 0.69 -14.28
CA PRO A 192 12.09 1.52 -15.47
C PRO A 192 11.91 3.01 -15.14
N PRO A 193 12.34 3.91 -16.04
CA PRO A 193 12.18 5.35 -15.88
C PRO A 193 10.75 5.76 -15.59
N GLN A 194 10.58 6.91 -14.92
CA GLN A 194 9.29 7.42 -14.46
C GLN A 194 8.27 7.64 -15.58
N THR A 195 8.72 7.88 -16.83
CA THR A 195 7.86 7.97 -18.02
C THR A 195 7.12 6.65 -18.24
N ILE A 196 7.85 5.53 -18.29
CA ILE A 196 7.26 4.19 -18.47
C ILE A 196 6.35 3.83 -17.29
N ILE A 197 6.73 4.18 -16.06
CA ILE A 197 5.87 3.95 -14.88
C ILE A 197 4.54 4.70 -14.99
N LYS A 198 4.55 5.93 -15.52
CA LYS A 198 3.32 6.70 -15.78
C LYS A 198 2.45 6.00 -16.82
N GLU A 199 3.05 5.48 -17.90
CA GLU A 199 2.34 4.72 -18.94
C GLU A 199 1.69 3.46 -18.36
N LEU A 200 2.44 2.64 -17.60
CA LEU A 200 1.91 1.44 -16.95
C LEU A 200 0.72 1.74 -16.04
N LYS A 201 0.72 2.87 -15.34
CA LYS A 201 -0.42 3.31 -14.51
C LYS A 201 -1.62 3.77 -15.33
N ALA A 202 -1.38 4.35 -16.51
CA ALA A 202 -2.41 4.93 -17.35
C ALA A 202 -3.14 3.93 -18.26
N VAL A 203 -2.63 2.70 -18.44
CA VAL A 203 -3.25 1.67 -19.28
C VAL A 203 -4.73 1.48 -18.90
N GLY A 204 -5.62 1.50 -19.90
CA GLY A 204 -7.06 1.28 -19.70
C GLY A 204 -7.80 2.38 -18.93
N VAL A 205 -7.14 3.48 -18.57
CA VAL A 205 -7.83 4.65 -18.01
C VAL A 205 -8.48 5.38 -19.17
N LYS A 206 -9.77 5.09 -19.44
CA LYS A 206 -10.57 5.96 -20.30
C LYS A 206 -10.54 7.35 -19.67
N LYS A 207 -10.08 8.37 -20.42
CA LYS A 207 -10.20 9.79 -20.03
C LYS A 207 -11.65 10.22 -20.12
N THR A 208 -12.53 9.57 -19.37
CA THR A 208 -13.88 10.08 -19.18
C THR A 208 -13.77 11.30 -18.28
N LYS A 209 -14.08 12.46 -18.83
CA LYS A 209 -14.17 13.75 -18.11
C LYS A 209 -15.35 13.76 -17.10
N SER A 210 -15.71 12.65 -16.51
CA SER A 210 -16.68 12.64 -15.41
C SER A 210 -15.98 13.21 -14.18
N LYS A 211 -16.22 14.46 -13.89
CA LYS A 211 -15.73 15.17 -12.68
C LYS A 211 -16.13 14.44 -11.37
N ASN A 212 -17.05 13.49 -11.40
CA ASN A 212 -17.64 12.85 -10.24
C ASN A 212 -17.45 11.33 -10.15
N SER A 213 -16.71 10.68 -11.04
CA SER A 213 -16.51 9.23 -11.01
C SER A 213 -15.63 8.83 -9.83
N GLY A 214 -16.24 8.37 -8.75
CA GLY A 214 -15.56 7.71 -7.63
C GLY A 214 -15.68 8.37 -6.26
N LYS A 215 -16.16 9.60 -6.14
CA LYS A 215 -16.51 10.19 -4.82
C LYS A 215 -17.90 9.71 -4.40
N ALA A 216 -18.04 9.37 -3.11
CA ALA A 216 -19.37 9.11 -2.55
C ALA A 216 -20.21 10.40 -2.59
N ALA A 217 -21.47 10.28 -3.01
CA ALA A 217 -22.42 11.39 -2.96
C ALA A 217 -22.83 11.64 -1.51
N ARG A 218 -23.24 12.86 -1.18
CA ARG A 218 -23.96 13.13 0.07
C ARG A 218 -25.35 12.50 0.02
N ILE A 219 -25.93 12.26 1.16
CA ILE A 219 -27.30 11.79 1.34
C ILE A 219 -28.08 12.95 1.95
N GLU A 220 -29.30 13.18 1.49
CA GLU A 220 -30.18 14.21 2.05
C GLU A 220 -30.63 13.84 3.46
N ASP A 221 -30.91 14.85 4.31
CA ASP A 221 -31.21 14.64 5.72
C ASP A 221 -32.50 13.82 5.94
N ASP A 222 -33.52 14.01 5.13
CA ASP A 222 -34.76 13.21 5.16
C ASP A 222 -34.52 11.73 4.85
N GLN A 223 -33.62 11.45 3.88
CA GLN A 223 -33.17 10.08 3.56
C GLN A 223 -32.39 9.47 4.70
N LEU A 224 -31.49 10.25 5.34
CA LEU A 224 -30.71 9.79 6.51
C LEU A 224 -31.63 9.43 7.67
N LEU A 225 -32.64 10.23 7.93
CA LEU A 225 -33.67 9.97 8.98
C LEU A 225 -34.49 8.73 8.64
N LYS A 226 -34.92 8.54 7.39
CA LYS A 226 -35.58 7.30 6.96
C LYS A 226 -34.69 6.06 7.20
N VAL A 227 -33.38 6.13 6.91
CA VAL A 227 -32.46 5.04 7.24
C VAL A 227 -32.40 4.81 8.74
N LEU A 228 -32.30 5.89 9.55
CA LEU A 228 -32.26 5.81 11.01
C LEU A 228 -33.53 5.14 11.59
N ASP A 229 -34.68 5.44 11.04
CA ASP A 229 -35.96 4.91 11.51
C ASP A 229 -36.25 3.49 10.96
N SER A 230 -35.51 3.04 9.97
CA SER A 230 -35.64 1.73 9.33
C SER A 230 -34.80 0.63 9.97
N PHE A 231 -34.10 0.90 11.07
CA PHE A 231 -33.42 -0.13 11.83
C PHE A 231 -34.41 -1.02 12.57
N ALA A 232 -34.12 -2.31 12.62
CA ALA A 232 -34.94 -3.29 13.31
C ALA A 232 -35.07 -2.98 14.82
N ASP A 233 -36.26 -3.17 15.38
CA ASP A 233 -36.49 -2.99 16.82
C ASP A 233 -36.10 -4.23 17.63
N ASN A 234 -34.80 -4.54 17.57
CA ASN A 234 -34.15 -5.55 18.39
C ASN A 234 -32.77 -5.04 18.85
N SER A 235 -32.09 -5.75 19.75
CA SER A 235 -30.81 -5.32 20.32
C SER A 235 -29.75 -5.03 19.25
N VAL A 236 -29.69 -5.82 18.18
CA VAL A 236 -28.75 -5.64 17.08
C VAL A 236 -29.08 -4.39 16.27
N GLY A 237 -30.35 -4.20 15.90
CA GLY A 237 -30.82 -3.02 15.17
C GLY A 237 -30.60 -1.74 15.96
N LYS A 238 -30.92 -1.74 17.27
CA LYS A 238 -30.71 -0.61 18.18
C LYS A 238 -29.21 -0.22 18.26
N SER A 239 -28.30 -1.20 18.42
CA SER A 239 -26.85 -0.96 18.42
C SER A 239 -26.36 -0.30 17.10
N TRP A 240 -26.82 -0.79 15.95
CA TRP A 240 -26.45 -0.20 14.66
C TRP A 240 -27.11 1.15 14.40
N ARG A 241 -28.34 1.37 14.90
CA ARG A 241 -29.02 2.67 14.88
C ARG A 241 -28.25 3.72 15.66
N LEU A 242 -27.78 3.39 16.87
CA LEU A 242 -26.95 4.27 17.68
C LEU A 242 -25.66 4.63 16.93
N ALA A 243 -24.92 3.64 16.41
CA ALA A 243 -23.71 3.89 15.65
C ALA A 243 -23.94 4.76 14.40
N PHE A 244 -24.99 4.49 13.64
CA PHE A 244 -25.38 5.26 12.47
C PHE A 244 -25.76 6.70 12.84
N GLY A 245 -26.56 6.87 13.88
CA GLY A 245 -26.99 8.19 14.38
C GLY A 245 -25.80 9.04 14.80
N LEU A 246 -24.86 8.49 15.56
CA LEU A 246 -23.64 9.20 15.93
C LEU A 246 -22.82 9.61 14.70
N LEU A 247 -22.72 8.75 13.68
CA LEU A 247 -22.01 9.09 12.43
C LEU A 247 -22.68 10.23 11.67
N ILE A 248 -24.01 10.30 11.62
CA ILE A 248 -24.70 11.38 10.93
C ILE A 248 -24.65 12.70 11.70
N CYS A 249 -24.69 12.66 13.04
CA CYS A 249 -24.67 13.87 13.87
C CYS A 249 -23.25 14.45 14.04
N TYR A 250 -22.22 13.62 14.12
CA TYR A 250 -20.84 14.06 14.41
C TYR A 250 -19.90 13.96 13.21
N GLY A 251 -20.34 13.43 12.08
CA GLY A 251 -19.53 13.30 10.87
C GLY A 251 -18.24 12.49 11.03
N CYS A 252 -18.06 11.74 12.12
CA CYS A 252 -16.87 10.95 12.39
C CYS A 252 -16.72 9.76 11.42
N ARG A 253 -15.53 9.13 11.39
CA ARG A 253 -15.32 7.92 10.60
C ARG A 253 -15.87 6.71 11.36
N PRO A 254 -16.34 5.65 10.69
CA PRO A 254 -16.78 4.43 11.38
C PRO A 254 -15.76 3.85 12.36
N VAL A 255 -14.46 3.94 12.03
CA VAL A 255 -13.38 3.47 12.92
C VAL A 255 -13.28 4.31 14.20
N GLU A 256 -13.62 5.58 14.13
CA GLU A 256 -13.48 6.51 15.25
C GLU A 256 -14.51 6.20 16.36
N LEU A 257 -15.65 5.61 16.02
CA LEU A 257 -16.62 5.13 17.03
C LEU A 257 -16.08 4.06 17.97
N ARG A 258 -15.03 3.33 17.59
CA ARG A 258 -14.36 2.35 18.48
C ARG A 258 -13.62 3.01 19.65
N TYR A 259 -13.33 4.30 19.50
CA TYR A 259 -12.54 5.13 20.42
C TYR A 259 -13.34 6.34 20.88
N ALA A 260 -14.63 6.34 20.61
CA ALA A 260 -15.54 7.42 20.97
C ALA A 260 -16.11 7.19 22.38
N ARG A 261 -16.14 8.25 23.17
CA ARG A 261 -16.80 8.26 24.47
C ARG A 261 -17.55 9.57 24.68
N PRO A 262 -18.70 9.54 25.38
CA PRO A 262 -19.41 10.74 25.74
C PRO A 262 -18.66 11.49 26.86
N LYS A 263 -18.67 12.82 26.80
CA LYS A 263 -18.17 13.72 27.83
C LYS A 263 -18.88 15.07 27.73
N ASP A 264 -19.55 15.51 28.78
CA ASP A 264 -20.14 16.85 28.87
C ASP A 264 -20.98 17.26 27.64
N ASN A 265 -21.89 16.41 27.18
CA ASN A 265 -22.72 16.56 25.98
C ASN A 265 -21.94 16.57 24.65
N LEU A 266 -20.63 16.26 24.66
CA LEU A 266 -19.79 16.13 23.48
C LEU A 266 -19.40 14.69 23.23
N LEU A 267 -18.99 14.39 21.99
CA LEU A 267 -18.40 13.11 21.61
C LEU A 267 -16.88 13.26 21.52
N VAL A 268 -16.17 12.79 22.54
CA VAL A 268 -14.71 12.75 22.52
C VAL A 268 -14.22 11.56 21.71
N ILE A 269 -13.30 11.80 20.80
CA ILE A 269 -12.72 10.78 19.92
C ILE A 269 -11.24 10.66 20.21
N ASP A 270 -10.86 9.60 20.92
CA ASP A 270 -9.48 9.30 21.33
C ASP A 270 -8.69 8.52 20.22
N TYR A 271 -9.14 8.59 18.98
CA TYR A 271 -8.52 7.89 17.86
C TYR A 271 -7.37 8.69 17.24
N GLU A 272 -6.16 8.18 17.41
CA GLU A 272 -4.97 8.74 16.77
C GLU A 272 -4.66 8.02 15.44
N LYS A 273 -4.78 8.76 14.35
CA LYS A 273 -4.35 8.27 13.04
C LYS A 273 -2.91 8.71 12.79
N VAL A 274 -1.97 7.80 12.95
CA VAL A 274 -0.58 8.04 12.55
C VAL A 274 -0.42 7.89 11.03
N SER A 275 0.19 8.87 10.40
CA SER A 275 0.54 8.85 8.98
C SER A 275 1.95 9.42 8.76
N SER A 276 2.52 9.25 7.57
CA SER A 276 3.81 9.88 7.21
C SER A 276 3.81 11.41 7.23
N LYS A 277 2.64 12.04 7.44
CA LYS A 277 2.44 13.50 7.50
C LYS A 277 2.09 13.99 8.90
N GLY A 278 2.24 13.15 9.93
CA GLY A 278 1.88 13.42 11.31
C GLY A 278 0.74 12.55 11.83
N SER A 279 0.41 12.70 13.11
CA SER A 279 -0.73 12.06 13.77
C SER A 279 -1.91 13.04 13.88
N THR A 280 -3.13 12.48 13.97
CA THR A 280 -4.28 13.26 14.45
C THR A 280 -4.34 13.12 15.96
N GLU A 281 -4.58 14.22 16.66
CA GLU A 281 -4.78 14.23 18.11
C GLU A 281 -6.21 13.79 18.48
N ALA A 282 -6.39 13.43 19.75
CA ALA A 282 -7.71 13.28 20.34
C ALA A 282 -8.46 14.62 20.21
N ARG A 283 -9.77 14.53 19.96
CA ARG A 283 -10.60 15.73 19.74
C ARG A 283 -12.00 15.59 20.29
N GLU A 284 -12.61 16.71 20.57
CA GLU A 284 -14.05 16.83 20.77
C GLU A 284 -14.72 17.04 19.41
N ALA A 285 -15.72 16.24 19.11
CA ALA A 285 -16.51 16.35 17.88
C ALA A 285 -17.78 17.12 18.19
N GLU A 286 -18.04 18.18 17.43
CA GLU A 286 -19.21 19.02 17.56
C GLU A 286 -20.41 18.42 16.80
N PRO A 287 -21.61 18.41 17.40
CA PRO A 287 -22.78 17.84 16.75
C PRO A 287 -23.42 18.81 15.75
N LEU A 288 -23.87 18.27 14.62
CA LEU A 288 -24.75 18.93 13.65
C LEU A 288 -25.86 17.96 13.30
N SER A 289 -26.94 17.98 14.07
CA SER A 289 -28.09 17.13 13.81
C SER A 289 -28.89 17.58 12.57
N PRO A 290 -29.58 16.67 11.87
CA PRO A 290 -30.57 17.03 10.85
C PRO A 290 -31.64 17.99 11.40
N ALA A 291 -32.00 19.01 10.63
CA ALA A 291 -32.92 20.07 11.09
C ALA A 291 -34.28 19.55 11.58
N ALA A 292 -34.79 18.46 11.00
CA ALA A 292 -36.05 17.85 11.43
C ALA A 292 -35.94 17.11 12.80
N ARG A 293 -34.72 16.86 13.30
CA ARG A 293 -34.48 16.30 14.66
C ARG A 293 -33.30 17.02 15.31
N PRO A 294 -33.46 18.26 15.73
CA PRO A 294 -32.36 19.12 16.18
C PRO A 294 -31.65 18.57 17.44
N TYR A 295 -32.34 17.83 18.29
CA TYR A 295 -31.83 17.25 19.54
C TYR A 295 -31.40 15.77 19.40
N LEU A 296 -31.36 15.22 18.18
CA LEU A 296 -31.00 13.82 17.95
C LEU A 296 -29.66 13.45 18.59
N HIS A 297 -28.65 14.34 18.55
CA HIS A 297 -27.36 14.11 19.14
C HIS A 297 -27.41 13.93 20.66
N GLU A 298 -28.30 14.67 21.37
CA GLU A 298 -28.48 14.56 22.82
C GLU A 298 -29.08 13.20 23.19
N GLU A 299 -30.14 12.78 22.46
CA GLU A 299 -30.76 11.45 22.63
C GLU A 299 -29.69 10.32 22.48
N LEU A 300 -28.87 10.40 21.43
CA LEU A 300 -27.86 9.39 21.15
C LEU A 300 -26.71 9.39 22.17
N LEU A 301 -26.30 10.58 22.65
CA LEU A 301 -25.30 10.67 23.72
C LEU A 301 -25.82 10.12 25.03
N LEU A 302 -27.05 10.40 25.37
CA LEU A 302 -27.69 9.85 26.56
C LEU A 302 -27.80 8.31 26.45
N GLU A 303 -28.20 7.79 25.29
CA GLU A 303 -28.23 6.36 25.02
C GLU A 303 -26.86 5.70 25.19
N LEU A 304 -25.82 6.35 24.67
CA LEU A 304 -24.43 5.89 24.79
C LEU A 304 -23.89 5.97 26.21
N SER A 305 -24.14 7.09 26.92
CA SER A 305 -23.59 7.34 28.26
C SER A 305 -24.29 6.50 29.35
N SER A 306 -25.58 6.27 29.22
CA SER A 306 -26.33 5.39 30.13
C SER A 306 -25.98 3.91 29.96
N GLY A 307 -25.34 3.53 28.85
CA GLY A 307 -25.07 2.14 28.51
C GLY A 307 -26.34 1.33 28.18
N SER A 308 -27.48 1.99 27.98
CA SER A 308 -28.73 1.33 27.62
C SER A 308 -28.64 0.59 26.29
N THR A 309 -27.81 1.09 25.38
CA THR A 309 -27.47 0.45 24.12
C THR A 309 -25.95 0.45 23.93
N ALA A 310 -25.37 -0.73 23.77
CA ALA A 310 -23.95 -0.84 23.43
C ALA A 310 -23.71 -0.55 21.95
N LEU A 311 -22.57 0.06 21.63
CA LEU A 311 -22.12 0.17 20.24
C LEU A 311 -21.93 -1.23 19.63
N PRO A 312 -22.24 -1.42 18.33
CA PRO A 312 -22.07 -2.71 17.69
C PRO A 312 -20.58 -3.05 17.53
N PRO A 313 -20.25 -4.34 17.33
CA PRO A 313 -18.88 -4.73 17.00
C PRO A 313 -18.50 -4.16 15.63
N LEU A 314 -17.74 -3.08 15.60
CA LEU A 314 -17.29 -2.39 14.39
C LEU A 314 -16.13 -3.12 13.70
N GLY A 315 -16.22 -4.45 13.64
CA GLY A 315 -15.18 -5.33 13.08
C GLY A 315 -14.05 -5.64 14.06
N ASN A 316 -13.24 -6.64 13.73
CA ASN A 316 -12.15 -7.12 14.59
C ASN A 316 -10.93 -6.16 14.62
N ASN A 317 -10.85 -5.26 13.66
CA ASN A 317 -9.79 -4.25 13.58
C ASN A 317 -10.29 -2.98 12.89
N ASP A 318 -9.51 -1.92 12.95
CA ASP A 318 -9.84 -0.60 12.44
C ASP A 318 -10.22 -0.57 10.95
N ARG A 319 -9.63 -1.45 10.13
CA ARG A 319 -9.94 -1.53 8.69
C ARG A 319 -11.34 -2.02 8.40
N ASN A 320 -11.88 -2.84 9.29
CA ASN A 320 -13.14 -3.51 9.07
C ASN A 320 -14.33 -2.67 9.51
N ALA A 321 -14.12 -1.59 10.27
CA ALA A 321 -15.22 -0.79 10.82
C ALA A 321 -16.20 -0.29 9.76
N ALA A 322 -15.69 0.36 8.71
CA ALA A 322 -16.53 0.84 7.61
C ALA A 322 -17.24 -0.29 6.84
N ARG A 323 -16.56 -1.43 6.66
CA ARG A 323 -17.13 -2.60 6.00
C ARG A 323 -18.22 -3.24 6.85
N SER A 324 -18.01 -3.30 8.16
CA SER A 324 -18.99 -3.85 9.11
C SER A 324 -20.27 -3.01 9.13
N LEU A 325 -20.12 -1.69 9.14
CA LEU A 325 -21.26 -0.77 9.03
C LEU A 325 -22.05 -1.00 7.73
N ILE A 326 -21.38 -0.97 6.58
CA ILE A 326 -22.07 -1.16 5.29
C ILE A 326 -22.75 -2.53 5.21
N ARG A 327 -22.11 -3.59 5.68
CA ARG A 327 -22.71 -4.92 5.71
C ARG A 327 -23.96 -4.98 6.63
N ALA A 328 -23.94 -4.26 7.74
CA ALA A 328 -25.10 -4.17 8.63
C ALA A 328 -26.26 -3.40 7.94
N LEU A 329 -25.96 -2.28 7.32
CA LEU A 329 -26.94 -1.48 6.57
C LEU A 329 -27.56 -2.24 5.39
N GLN A 330 -26.78 -3.06 4.69
CA GLN A 330 -27.24 -3.85 3.55
C GLN A 330 -28.05 -5.09 3.94
N ARG A 331 -28.04 -5.51 5.22
CA ARG A 331 -28.87 -6.62 5.70
C ARG A 331 -30.30 -6.12 5.97
N LYS A 332 -31.26 -6.59 5.21
CA LYS A 332 -32.69 -6.25 5.40
C LYS A 332 -33.22 -6.52 6.82
N SER A 333 -32.68 -7.55 7.50
CA SER A 333 -33.00 -7.85 8.91
C SER A 333 -32.40 -6.85 9.90
N THR A 334 -31.46 -6.00 9.50
CA THR A 334 -30.89 -4.94 10.33
C THR A 334 -31.43 -3.58 9.94
N ASN A 335 -31.49 -3.27 8.63
CA ASN A 335 -32.01 -2.03 8.08
C ASN A 335 -32.77 -2.32 6.78
N SER A 336 -34.03 -1.91 6.72
CA SER A 336 -34.91 -2.21 5.58
C SER A 336 -34.76 -1.22 4.43
N TYR A 337 -34.25 -0.01 4.66
CA TYR A 337 -34.26 1.06 3.65
C TYR A 337 -32.93 1.31 2.96
N TRP A 338 -31.79 1.00 3.58
CA TRP A 338 -30.47 1.33 2.99
C TRP A 338 -30.27 0.79 1.57
N SER A 339 -30.67 -0.45 1.31
CA SER A 339 -30.52 -1.06 -0.02
C SER A 339 -31.41 -0.38 -1.08
N VAL A 340 -32.56 0.16 -0.68
CA VAL A 340 -33.44 0.98 -1.54
C VAL A 340 -32.71 2.27 -1.89
N LEU A 341 -32.13 2.94 -0.90
CA LEU A 341 -31.37 4.17 -1.09
C LEU A 341 -30.14 3.97 -1.99
N GLU A 342 -29.44 2.83 -1.89
CA GLU A 342 -28.33 2.48 -2.79
C GLU A 342 -28.82 2.36 -4.25
N GLN A 343 -29.97 1.77 -4.48
CA GLN A 343 -30.57 1.62 -5.80
C GLN A 343 -31.02 2.98 -6.37
N GLU A 344 -31.68 3.81 -5.58
CA GLU A 344 -32.10 5.17 -5.96
C GLU A 344 -30.89 6.02 -6.36
N ALA A 345 -29.81 5.98 -5.58
CA ALA A 345 -28.57 6.69 -5.88
C ALA A 345 -27.92 6.16 -7.17
N ALA A 346 -27.88 4.85 -7.36
CA ALA A 346 -27.32 4.23 -8.57
C ALA A 346 -28.12 4.59 -9.84
N ALA A 347 -29.43 4.71 -9.75
CA ALA A 347 -30.30 5.10 -10.87
C ALA A 347 -29.96 6.50 -11.42
N VAL A 348 -29.46 7.39 -10.57
CA VAL A 348 -29.00 8.74 -10.96
C VAL A 348 -27.47 8.81 -11.15
N GLY A 349 -26.80 7.65 -11.27
CA GLY A 349 -25.36 7.57 -11.49
C GLY A 349 -24.50 7.99 -10.28
N GLN A 350 -25.08 8.01 -9.09
CA GLN A 350 -24.40 8.32 -7.84
C GLN A 350 -24.02 7.05 -7.09
N LYS A 351 -23.00 7.15 -6.26
CA LYS A 351 -22.61 6.08 -5.35
C LYS A 351 -22.63 6.59 -3.92
N ILE A 352 -23.31 5.89 -3.05
CA ILE A 352 -23.29 6.16 -1.61
C ILE A 352 -22.41 5.16 -0.86
N SER A 353 -21.94 5.57 0.30
CA SER A 353 -21.09 4.77 1.20
C SER A 353 -21.12 5.35 2.61
N CYS A 354 -20.46 4.73 3.57
CA CYS A 354 -20.31 5.32 4.91
C CYS A 354 -19.65 6.71 4.91
N TYR A 355 -18.90 7.07 3.89
CA TYR A 355 -18.36 8.44 3.74
C TYR A 355 -19.44 9.45 3.33
N SER A 356 -20.54 9.01 2.74
CA SER A 356 -21.70 9.87 2.43
C SER A 356 -22.25 10.53 3.67
N LEU A 357 -22.26 9.83 4.82
CA LEU A 357 -22.70 10.37 6.11
C LEU A 357 -21.86 11.59 6.52
N ARG A 358 -20.56 11.48 6.39
CA ARG A 358 -19.63 12.56 6.68
C ARG A 358 -19.74 13.71 5.66
N HIS A 359 -20.04 13.42 4.41
CA HIS A 359 -20.33 14.45 3.40
C HIS A 359 -21.61 15.22 3.73
N SER A 360 -22.64 14.55 4.22
CA SER A 360 -23.88 15.19 4.67
C SER A 360 -23.67 16.09 5.89
N TYR A 361 -22.87 15.63 6.86
CA TYR A 361 -22.45 16.47 8.02
C TYR A 361 -21.73 17.74 7.56
N VAL A 362 -20.73 17.63 6.66
CA VAL A 362 -20.02 18.81 6.14
C VAL A 362 -20.93 19.73 5.36
N TYR A 363 -21.88 19.18 4.59
CA TYR A 363 -22.87 19.99 3.87
C TYR A 363 -23.73 20.78 4.83
N ARG A 364 -24.25 20.16 5.91
CA ARG A 364 -24.99 20.86 6.94
C ARG A 364 -24.18 22.03 7.55
N GLY A 365 -22.95 21.79 7.93
CA GLY A 365 -22.11 22.81 8.51
C GLY A 365 -21.71 23.92 7.51
N ALA A 366 -21.20 23.55 6.35
CA ALA A 366 -20.62 24.49 5.39
C ALA A 366 -21.70 25.25 4.58
N VAL A 367 -22.85 24.63 4.30
CA VAL A 367 -23.84 25.19 3.38
C VAL A 367 -25.06 25.69 4.14
N LEU A 368 -25.59 24.91 5.08
CA LEU A 368 -26.79 25.29 5.83
C LEU A 368 -26.44 26.12 7.08
N GLY A 369 -25.34 25.79 7.76
CA GLY A 369 -24.90 26.44 8.99
C GLY A 369 -23.85 27.54 8.79
N ASP A 370 -23.41 27.79 7.56
CA ASP A 370 -22.39 28.81 7.19
C ASP A 370 -21.08 28.74 7.99
N LEU A 371 -20.74 27.56 8.48
CA LEU A 371 -19.51 27.34 9.26
C LEU A 371 -18.28 27.39 8.35
N SER A 372 -17.22 27.99 8.87
CA SER A 372 -15.95 28.04 8.15
C SER A 372 -15.32 26.66 7.97
N ALA A 373 -14.43 26.55 6.98
CA ALA A 373 -13.66 25.33 6.76
C ALA A 373 -12.77 24.95 7.96
N ASP A 374 -12.35 25.95 8.75
CA ASP A 374 -11.50 25.73 9.92
C ASP A 374 -12.25 25.06 11.05
N PHE A 375 -13.44 25.52 11.40
CA PHE A 375 -14.27 24.86 12.43
C PHE A 375 -14.61 23.41 12.03
N LEU A 376 -15.05 23.19 10.78
CA LEU A 376 -15.42 21.86 10.33
C LEU A 376 -14.21 20.89 10.24
N ARG A 377 -13.03 21.37 9.87
CA ARG A 377 -11.83 20.51 9.84
C ARG A 377 -11.40 20.08 11.24
N GLU A 378 -11.50 20.95 12.25
CA GLU A 378 -11.20 20.64 13.65
C GLU A 378 -12.11 19.55 14.17
N SER A 379 -13.45 19.77 14.10
CA SER A 379 -14.43 18.77 14.51
C SER A 379 -14.23 17.42 13.78
N LEU A 380 -13.81 17.44 12.52
CA LEU A 380 -13.60 16.26 11.71
C LEU A 380 -12.21 15.63 11.87
N GLY A 381 -11.24 16.28 12.49
CA GLY A 381 -9.86 15.80 12.66
C GLY A 381 -9.12 15.62 11.34
N HIS A 382 -9.05 16.67 10.51
CA HIS A 382 -8.18 16.71 9.34
C HIS A 382 -7.49 18.06 9.13
N SER A 383 -6.38 18.05 8.35
CA SER A 383 -5.75 19.31 7.94
C SER A 383 -6.67 20.08 6.97
N LEU A 384 -6.53 21.41 6.97
CA LEU A 384 -7.24 22.30 6.04
C LEU A 384 -7.07 21.85 4.57
N ALA A 385 -5.84 21.49 4.19
CA ALA A 385 -5.57 20.99 2.84
C ALA A 385 -6.38 19.74 2.49
N THR A 386 -6.53 18.80 3.44
CA THR A 386 -7.35 17.58 3.26
C THR A 386 -8.83 17.94 3.18
N HIS A 387 -9.29 18.88 4.02
CA HIS A 387 -10.67 19.37 4.03
C HIS A 387 -11.01 20.02 2.69
N MET A 388 -10.24 20.99 2.25
CA MET A 388 -10.45 21.70 0.98
C MET A 388 -10.36 20.77 -0.24
N LYS A 389 -9.45 19.79 -0.23
CA LYS A 389 -9.39 18.78 -1.31
C LYS A 389 -10.68 17.98 -1.45
N SER A 390 -11.38 17.71 -0.36
CA SER A 390 -12.59 16.88 -0.32
C SER A 390 -13.87 17.68 -0.52
N TYR A 391 -13.95 18.89 0.04
CA TYR A 391 -15.18 19.64 0.24
C TYR A 391 -15.17 21.04 -0.40
N ARG A 392 -14.13 21.40 -1.16
CA ARG A 392 -14.03 22.70 -1.83
C ARG A 392 -15.31 23.08 -2.60
N ASP A 393 -15.94 22.09 -3.24
CA ASP A 393 -17.12 22.30 -4.06
C ASP A 393 -18.36 22.75 -3.23
N PHE A 394 -18.39 22.43 -1.93
CA PHE A 394 -19.46 22.90 -1.02
C PHE A 394 -19.30 24.40 -0.70
N TYR A 395 -18.05 24.90 -0.68
CA TYR A 395 -17.78 26.32 -0.46
C TYR A 395 -17.80 27.17 -1.75
N LEU A 396 -17.66 26.55 -2.92
CA LEU A 396 -17.53 27.23 -4.21
C LEU A 396 -18.72 26.95 -5.16
N GLY A 397 -19.76 26.24 -4.70
CA GLY A 397 -20.88 25.78 -5.52
C GLY A 397 -21.74 26.90 -6.10
N LYS A 398 -22.90 26.54 -6.66
CA LYS A 398 -23.88 27.47 -7.29
C LYS A 398 -24.29 28.64 -6.37
N GLU A 399 -24.12 28.46 -5.07
CA GLU A 399 -24.44 29.43 -4.04
C GLU A 399 -23.42 30.56 -3.89
N LYS A 400 -22.25 30.50 -4.54
CA LYS A 400 -21.25 31.56 -4.46
C LYS A 400 -21.85 32.94 -4.76
N LYS A 401 -22.67 33.04 -5.78
CA LYS A 401 -23.30 34.30 -6.18
C LYS A 401 -24.29 34.77 -5.11
N ALA A 402 -25.14 33.84 -4.62
CA ALA A 402 -26.10 34.15 -3.57
C ALA A 402 -25.43 34.56 -2.25
N ARG A 403 -24.33 33.90 -1.86
CA ARG A 403 -23.54 34.28 -0.68
C ARG A 403 -22.91 35.67 -0.82
N PHE A 404 -22.40 36.02 -1.99
CA PHE A 404 -21.89 37.39 -2.24
C PHE A 404 -23.01 38.43 -2.22
N GLU A 405 -24.19 38.10 -2.70
CA GLU A 405 -25.37 38.97 -2.64
C GLU A 405 -25.82 39.16 -1.19
N GLU A 406 -25.89 38.10 -0.39
CA GLU A 406 -26.22 38.14 1.05
C GLU A 406 -25.18 38.97 1.83
N ALA A 407 -23.88 38.74 1.58
CA ALA A 407 -22.81 39.50 2.21
C ALA A 407 -22.92 41.02 1.89
N ARG A 408 -23.18 41.35 0.62
CA ARG A 408 -23.42 42.76 0.23
C ARG A 408 -24.62 43.35 0.95
N ARG A 409 -25.70 42.60 1.08
CA ARG A 409 -26.90 43.03 1.80
C ARG A 409 -26.59 43.28 3.29
N LYS A 410 -25.85 42.37 3.94
CA LYS A 410 -25.43 42.54 5.34
C LYS A 410 -24.56 43.80 5.53
N LEU A 411 -23.57 43.98 4.68
CA LEU A 411 -22.68 45.15 4.69
C LEU A 411 -23.42 46.47 4.44
N SER A 412 -24.41 46.48 3.54
CA SER A 412 -25.19 47.67 3.31
C SER A 412 -26.13 48.03 4.49
N LEU A 413 -26.61 47.05 5.24
CA LEU A 413 -27.43 47.25 6.43
C LEU A 413 -26.59 47.77 7.63
N GLU A 414 -25.32 47.35 7.75
CA GLU A 414 -24.40 47.85 8.79
C GLU A 414 -23.97 49.29 8.53
N SER A 415 -23.82 49.71 7.27
CA SER A 415 -23.48 51.09 6.91
C SER A 415 -24.56 52.12 7.23
N TYR A 416 -25.81 51.71 7.51
CA TYR A 416 -26.88 52.56 7.97
C TYR A 416 -27.02 52.65 9.51
N LYS A 417 -26.18 51.94 10.25
CA LYS A 417 -26.15 51.94 11.73
C LYS A 417 -25.03 52.80 12.34
N LEU A 418 -24.21 53.44 11.50
CA LEU A 418 -23.21 54.44 11.85
C LEU A 418 -23.71 55.84 11.50
#